data_58f20a9c01366257c97c2e1f19979b7f
#
_entry.id   58f20a9c01366257c97c2e1f19979b7f
#
_cell.length_a   1.000
_cell.length_b   1.000
_cell.length_c   1.000
_cell.angle_alpha   90.00
_cell.angle_beta   90.00
_cell.angle_gamma   90.00
#
_symmetry.space_group_name_H-M   'P 1'
#
loop_
_entity.id
_entity.type
_entity.pdbx_description
1 polymer ?
#
loop_
_entity_poly.entity_id
_entity_poly.type
_entity_poly.pdbx_seq_one_letter_code
_entity_poly.pdbx_strand_id
1 'polypeptide(L)'
;MVGFRQGVEATVPALRRYARALTRNAELADDLVQDTLVRALRSEHLFHGGDIRSWLYTILTNLNRNRLRSLARRPPCRPSRTTMRPT
;
A
#
# COMPACT_ATOMS: atom_id res chain seq x y z
N MET A 1 -17.20 1.81 -19.86
CA MET A 1 -16.17 2.60 -19.22
C MET A 1 -15.92 2.12 -17.79
N VAL A 2 -14.70 1.96 -17.42
CA VAL A 2 -14.34 1.45 -16.10
C VAL A 2 -14.21 2.60 -15.10
N GLY A 3 -14.89 2.50 -14.00
CA GLY A 3 -14.78 3.51 -12.98
C GLY A 3 -13.47 3.39 -12.22
N PHE A 4 -13.16 4.43 -11.46
CA PHE A 4 -11.94 4.45 -10.66
C PHE A 4 -11.86 3.23 -9.74
N ARG A 5 -12.95 2.98 -9.03
CA ARG A 5 -12.99 1.89 -8.07
C ARG A 5 -12.80 0.53 -8.73
N GLN A 6 -13.41 0.36 -9.90
CA GLN A 6 -13.25 -0.89 -10.62
C GLN A 6 -11.81 -1.08 -11.09
N GLY A 7 -11.17 0.00 -11.51
CA GLY A 7 -9.78 -0.06 -11.90
C GLY A 7 -8.88 -0.45 -10.74
N VAL A 8 -9.17 0.08 -9.56
CA VAL A 8 -8.42 -0.28 -8.36
C VAL A 8 -8.59 -1.76 -8.07
N GLU A 9 -9.84 -2.24 -8.09
CA GLU A 9 -10.10 -3.64 -7.78
C GLU A 9 -9.45 -4.56 -8.79
N ALA A 10 -9.48 -4.18 -10.05
CA ALA A 10 -8.89 -5.01 -11.09
C ALA A 10 -7.38 -5.12 -10.94
N THR A 11 -6.76 -4.16 -10.27
CA THR A 11 -5.32 -4.16 -10.09
C THR A 11 -4.88 -4.91 -8.85
N VAL A 12 -5.81 -5.24 -7.96
CA VAL A 12 -5.47 -5.87 -6.68
C VAL A 12 -4.61 -7.13 -6.84
N PRO A 13 -4.93 -8.07 -7.74
CA PRO A 13 -4.08 -9.26 -7.85
C PRO A 13 -2.64 -8.93 -8.22
N ALA A 14 -2.46 -7.95 -9.10
CA ALA A 14 -1.11 -7.54 -9.47
C ALA A 14 -0.40 -6.86 -8.32
N LEU A 15 -1.13 -6.04 -7.56
CA LEU A 15 -0.55 -5.40 -6.39
C LEU A 15 -0.11 -6.42 -5.36
N ARG A 16 -0.90 -7.46 -5.17
CA ARG A 16 -0.53 -8.50 -4.22
C ARG A 16 0.75 -9.20 -4.62
N ARG A 17 0.87 -9.54 -5.89
CA ARG A 17 2.08 -10.19 -6.36
C ARG A 17 3.29 -9.27 -6.19
N TYR A 18 3.09 -8.01 -6.53
CA TYR A 18 4.17 -7.05 -6.41
C TYR A 18 4.58 -6.87 -4.95
N ALA A 19 3.60 -6.75 -4.06
CA ALA A 19 3.88 -6.57 -2.64
C ALA A 19 4.60 -7.79 -2.07
N ARG A 20 4.23 -8.98 -2.49
CA ARG A 20 4.90 -10.18 -2.02
C ARG A 20 6.34 -10.23 -2.48
N ALA A 21 6.59 -9.79 -3.71
CA ALA A 21 7.95 -9.73 -4.21
C ALA A 21 8.79 -8.74 -3.43
N LEU A 22 8.18 -7.63 -3.03
CA LEU A 22 8.90 -6.60 -2.27
C LEU A 22 9.16 -7.00 -0.84
N THR A 23 8.17 -7.59 -0.19
CA THR A 23 8.27 -7.88 1.25
C THR A 23 8.71 -9.29 1.55
N ARG A 24 8.45 -10.21 0.64
CA ARG A 24 8.72 -11.63 0.83
C ARG A 24 8.01 -12.19 2.05
N ASN A 25 6.89 -11.59 2.37
CA ASN A 25 6.12 -11.99 3.53
C ASN A 25 4.65 -11.76 3.20
N ALA A 26 3.86 -12.84 3.24
CA ALA A 26 2.47 -12.75 2.81
C ALA A 26 1.66 -11.80 3.67
N GLU A 27 1.90 -11.82 4.98
CA GLU A 27 1.14 -10.94 5.87
C GLU A 27 1.47 -9.49 5.66
N LEU A 28 2.76 -9.18 5.52
CA LEU A 28 3.17 -7.80 5.26
C LEU A 28 2.67 -7.35 3.90
N ALA A 29 2.69 -8.25 2.94
CA ALA A 29 2.21 -7.92 1.61
C ALA A 29 0.73 -7.56 1.64
N ASP A 30 -0.06 -8.33 2.37
CA ASP A 30 -1.49 -8.05 2.48
C ASP A 30 -1.74 -6.71 3.16
N ASP A 31 -1.01 -6.43 4.24
CA ASP A 31 -1.12 -5.16 4.91
C ASP A 31 -0.79 -4.01 3.97
N LEU A 32 0.29 -4.19 3.22
CA LEU A 32 0.74 -3.15 2.31
C LEU A 32 -0.29 -2.89 1.23
N VAL A 33 -0.89 -3.96 0.70
CA VAL A 33 -1.92 -3.82 -0.31
C VAL A 33 -3.14 -3.11 0.26
N GLN A 34 -3.55 -3.48 1.47
CA GLN A 34 -4.69 -2.85 2.10
C GLN A 34 -4.46 -1.36 2.32
N ASP A 35 -3.28 -1.01 2.83
CA ASP A 35 -2.94 0.39 3.02
C ASP A 35 -2.95 1.14 1.69
N THR A 36 -2.44 0.49 0.65
CA THR A 36 -2.44 1.09 -0.68
C THR A 36 -3.86 1.38 -1.14
N LEU A 37 -4.75 0.42 -0.95
CA LEU A 37 -6.13 0.57 -1.37
C LEU A 37 -6.83 1.68 -0.60
N VAL A 38 -6.61 1.74 0.69
CA VAL A 38 -7.21 2.78 1.51
C VAL A 38 -6.74 4.16 1.03
N ARG A 39 -5.44 4.30 0.83
CA ARG A 39 -4.91 5.57 0.34
C ARG A 39 -5.44 5.93 -1.03
N ALA A 40 -5.52 4.93 -1.89
CA ALA A 40 -6.00 5.17 -3.25
C ALA A 40 -7.43 5.69 -3.22
N LEU A 41 -8.28 5.07 -2.43
CA LEU A 41 -9.67 5.49 -2.36
C LEU A 41 -9.81 6.87 -1.74
N ARG A 42 -8.98 7.17 -0.76
CA ARG A 42 -9.00 8.49 -0.13
C ARG A 42 -8.44 9.57 -1.05
N SER A 43 -7.57 9.19 -1.95
CA SER A 43 -6.89 10.13 -2.83
C SER A 43 -7.47 10.11 -4.24
N GLU A 44 -8.66 9.60 -4.38
CA GLU A 44 -9.28 9.52 -5.70
C GLU A 44 -9.29 10.87 -6.41
N HIS A 45 -9.50 11.93 -5.65
CA HIS A 45 -9.55 13.26 -6.22
C HIS A 45 -8.20 13.71 -6.79
N LEU A 46 -7.14 13.05 -6.41
CA LEU A 46 -5.81 13.38 -6.93
C LEU A 46 -5.47 12.62 -8.20
N PHE A 47 -6.29 11.64 -8.54
CA PHE A 47 -6.05 10.86 -9.75
C PHE A 47 -6.69 11.59 -10.93
N HIS A 48 -5.86 11.98 -11.86
CA HIS A 48 -6.32 12.77 -13.01
C HIS A 48 -6.36 11.98 -14.30
N GLY A 49 -6.62 10.71 -14.19
CA GLY A 49 -6.63 9.87 -15.37
C GLY A 49 -5.28 9.26 -15.60
N GLY A 50 -5.12 8.59 -16.71
CA GLY A 50 -3.88 7.91 -16.99
C GLY A 50 -3.89 6.49 -16.47
N ASP A 51 -2.71 5.95 -16.21
CA ASP A 51 -2.58 4.55 -15.86
C ASP A 51 -2.76 4.35 -14.35
N ILE A 52 -3.92 3.84 -14.00
CA ILE A 52 -4.23 3.62 -12.59
C ILE A 52 -3.29 2.58 -11.97
N ARG A 53 -2.84 1.63 -12.77
CA ARG A 53 -1.92 0.61 -12.26
C ARG A 53 -0.60 1.23 -11.81
N SER A 54 -0.03 2.09 -12.63
CA SER A 54 1.21 2.77 -12.27
C SER A 54 1.01 3.65 -11.04
N TRP A 55 -0.12 4.30 -10.98
CA TRP A 55 -0.43 5.17 -9.85
C TRP A 55 -0.48 4.37 -8.55
N LEU A 56 -1.15 3.21 -8.60
CA LEU A 56 -1.25 2.35 -7.43
C LEU A 56 0.10 1.77 -7.03
N TYR A 57 0.89 1.37 -8.02
CA TYR A 57 2.23 0.86 -7.74
C TYR A 57 3.09 1.92 -7.06
N THR A 58 2.94 3.16 -7.48
CA THR A 58 3.68 4.26 -6.86
C THR A 58 3.30 4.40 -5.40
N ILE A 59 2.00 4.35 -5.10
CA ILE A 59 1.54 4.45 -3.72
C ILE A 59 2.11 3.30 -2.90
N LEU A 60 2.01 2.09 -3.42
CA LEU A 60 2.49 0.92 -2.71
C LEU A 60 3.98 1.00 -2.44
N THR A 61 4.74 1.39 -3.45
CA THR A 61 6.18 1.51 -3.32
C THR A 61 6.55 2.55 -2.27
N ASN A 62 5.86 3.67 -2.27
CA ASN A 62 6.13 4.71 -1.29
C ASN A 62 5.81 4.25 0.13
N LEU A 63 4.72 3.52 0.30
CA LEU A 63 4.36 3.00 1.60
C LEU A 63 5.40 2.00 2.10
N ASN A 64 5.85 1.14 1.20
CA ASN A 64 6.87 0.17 1.57
C ASN A 64 8.18 0.86 1.94
N ARG A 65 8.56 1.86 1.18
CA ARG A 65 9.78 2.60 1.45
C ARG A 65 9.71 3.30 2.80
N ASN A 66 8.57 3.91 3.10
CA ASN A 66 8.38 4.57 4.37
C ASN A 66 8.45 3.59 5.52
N ARG A 67 7.88 2.41 5.35
CA ARG A 67 7.93 1.38 6.37
C ARG A 67 9.35 0.93 6.63
N LEU A 68 10.10 0.70 5.57
CA LEU A 68 11.50 0.29 5.71
C LEU A 68 12.33 1.36 6.39
N ARG A 69 12.08 2.60 6.04
CA ARG A 69 12.81 3.70 6.66
C ARG A 69 12.50 3.79 8.14
N SER A 70 11.24 3.60 8.48
CA SER A 70 10.81 3.62 9.87
C SER A 70 11.48 2.53 10.68
N LEU A 71 11.53 1.33 10.11
CA LEU A 71 12.17 0.21 10.78
C LEU A 71 13.64 0.44 10.97
N ALA A 72 14.29 1.04 10.00
CA ALA A 72 15.72 1.30 10.07
C ALA A 72 16.04 2.29 11.18
N ARG A 73 15.14 3.22 11.45
CA ARG A 73 15.40 4.24 12.45
C ARG A 73 14.95 3.87 13.83
N ARG A 74 14.07 2.89 13.95
CA ARG A 74 13.51 2.55 15.24
C ARG A 74 14.19 1.38 15.86
N PRO A 75 14.23 1.37 17.20
CA PRO A 75 14.74 0.17 17.87
C PRO A 75 13.84 -1.00 17.54
N PRO A 76 14.41 -2.16 17.41
CA PRO A 76 13.61 -3.33 17.05
C PRO A 76 12.64 -3.77 18.13
N CYS A 77 12.84 -3.38 19.32
CA CYS A 77 11.96 -3.85 20.39
C CYS A 77 10.69 -3.05 20.55
N ARG A 78 10.29 -2.32 19.54
CA ARG A 78 9.09 -1.59 19.63
C ARG A 78 7.91 -2.50 19.70
N PRO A 79 7.16 -2.40 20.71
CA PRO A 79 5.95 -3.21 20.75
C PRO A 79 4.96 -2.65 19.82
N SER A 80 4.24 -3.08 19.54
CA SER A 80 3.31 -2.73 18.81
C SER A 80 2.69 -1.59 18.56
N ARG A 81 2.65 -1.43 18.24
CA ARG A 81 2.01 -0.70 17.87
C ARG A 81 0.82 -0.69 17.91
N THR A 82 0.70 -1.13 18.28
CA THR A 82 -0.21 -1.26 18.47
C THR A 82 -0.88 -0.68 18.93
N THR A 83 -0.92 -0.44 19.29
CA THR A 83 -1.61 0.06 19.87
C THR A 83 -1.99 1.08 19.52
N MET A 84 -1.90 1.31 19.25
CA MET A 84 -2.20 1.96 19.10
C MET A 84 -2.62 2.65 18.68
N ARG A 85 -2.79 3.04 18.29
CA ARG A 85 -3.05 3.74 17.98
C ARG A 85 -3.92 4.18 17.88
N PRO A 86 -4.29 4.53 18.02
CA PRO A 86 -5.21 4.85 17.83
C PRO A 86 -5.56 5.58 17.15
N THR A 87 -5.49 5.68 17.08
CA THR A 87 -5.73 6.17 16.56
C THR A 87 -5.68 6.57 16.20
#